data_ee18d4f598933c7f1ca7e8dd4f89ffc4
#
_entry.id   ee18d4f598933c7f1ca7e8dd4f89ffc4
#
_cell.length_a   1.000
_cell.length_b   1.000
_cell.length_c   1.000
_cell.angle_alpha   90.00
_cell.angle_beta   90.00
_cell.angle_gamma   90.00
#
_symmetry.space_group_name_H-M   'P 1'
#
loop_
_entity.id
_entity.type
_entity.pdbx_description
1 polymer ?
#
loop_
_entity_poly.entity_id
_entity_poly.type
_entity_poly.pdbx_seq_one_letter_code
_entity_poly.pdbx_strand_id
1 'polypeptide(L)'
;MDFERLKTYKQYLNTIQSVLNKYFENQSEYIFCKKGCAHCCKKGVYPYSEVEFQYLTLGFMNLPQNIQMKITEKILKLKEEYKNCETKNEFYHACPFLGDDDECLVYDFRGIICRNFGILQINSENRVLMPFCQSLGLNYSNVYDDENRKFDFSLVEKNGYKNIPKPFPVSRKLLMDKDLFEGEPLDFGESKALIEWL
;
A
#
# COMPACT_ATOMS: atom_id res chain seq x y z
N MET A 1 -10.93 21.31 1.74
CA MET A 1 -10.89 20.10 0.87
C MET A 1 -11.16 20.55 -0.55
N ASP A 2 -10.24 20.29 -1.46
CA ASP A 2 -10.35 20.67 -2.88
C ASP A 2 -10.98 19.50 -3.67
N PHE A 3 -12.24 19.64 -4.04
CA PHE A 3 -13.00 18.58 -4.71
C PHE A 3 -12.56 18.31 -6.15
N GLU A 4 -12.08 19.32 -6.89
CA GLU A 4 -11.56 19.10 -8.24
C GLU A 4 -10.25 18.31 -8.19
N ARG A 5 -9.36 18.65 -7.26
CA ARG A 5 -8.13 17.88 -7.01
C ARG A 5 -8.44 16.43 -6.62
N LEU A 6 -9.44 16.19 -5.78
CA LEU A 6 -9.87 14.83 -5.40
C LEU A 6 -10.48 14.05 -6.56
N LYS A 7 -11.20 14.72 -7.44
CA LYS A 7 -11.75 14.11 -8.67
C LYS A 7 -10.63 13.68 -9.62
N THR A 8 -9.65 14.56 -9.86
CA THR A 8 -8.45 14.26 -10.65
C THR A 8 -7.67 13.10 -10.02
N TYR A 9 -7.47 13.11 -8.70
CA TYR A 9 -6.83 12.01 -7.99
C TYR A 9 -7.58 10.68 -8.13
N LYS A 10 -8.91 10.68 -8.10
CA LYS A 10 -9.71 9.48 -8.33
C LYS A 10 -9.53 8.93 -9.74
N GLN A 11 -9.47 9.78 -10.75
CA GLN A 11 -9.20 9.38 -12.15
C GLN A 11 -7.80 8.75 -12.25
N TYR A 12 -6.79 9.39 -11.65
CA TYR A 12 -5.43 8.87 -11.54
C TYR A 12 -5.40 7.47 -10.87
N LEU A 13 -6.10 7.31 -9.74
CA LEU A 13 -6.20 6.00 -9.07
C LEU A 13 -6.82 4.92 -9.95
N ASN A 14 -7.81 5.25 -10.77
CA ASN A 14 -8.42 4.28 -11.69
C ASN A 14 -7.42 3.81 -12.74
N THR A 15 -6.59 4.72 -13.28
CA THR A 15 -5.52 4.38 -14.22
C THR A 15 -4.49 3.46 -13.56
N ILE A 16 -4.00 3.82 -12.37
CA ILE A 16 -3.06 3.01 -11.60
C ILE A 16 -3.67 1.63 -11.27
N GLN A 17 -4.93 1.57 -10.86
CA GLN A 17 -5.59 0.32 -10.53
C GLN A 17 -5.68 -0.61 -11.74
N SER A 18 -5.94 -0.07 -12.93
CA SER A 18 -5.95 -0.85 -14.17
C SER A 18 -4.59 -1.50 -14.46
N VAL A 19 -3.51 -0.74 -14.27
CA VAL A 19 -2.14 -1.24 -14.45
C VAL A 19 -1.80 -2.29 -13.39
N LEU A 20 -2.16 -2.02 -12.12
CA LEU A 20 -1.94 -2.96 -11.02
C LEU A 20 -2.71 -4.27 -11.24
N ASN A 21 -3.95 -4.22 -11.70
CA ASN A 21 -4.75 -5.42 -11.96
C ASN A 21 -4.06 -6.34 -12.99
N LYS A 22 -3.56 -5.78 -14.10
CA LYS A 22 -2.79 -6.54 -15.09
C LYS A 22 -1.52 -7.16 -14.49
N TYR A 23 -0.85 -6.43 -13.60
CA TYR A 23 0.31 -6.96 -12.90
C TYR A 23 -0.08 -8.11 -11.96
N PHE A 24 -1.14 -7.95 -11.16
CA PHE A 24 -1.65 -9.00 -10.28
C PHE A 24 -2.05 -10.26 -11.06
N GLU A 25 -2.71 -10.12 -12.20
CA GLU A 25 -3.05 -11.24 -13.09
C GLU A 25 -1.80 -11.98 -13.56
N ASN A 26 -0.79 -11.24 -14.05
CA ASN A 26 0.46 -11.80 -14.54
C ASN A 26 1.35 -12.44 -13.46
N GLN A 27 1.19 -12.03 -12.20
CA GLN A 27 1.97 -12.50 -11.06
C GLN A 27 1.12 -13.30 -10.05
N SER A 28 -0.08 -13.74 -10.46
CA SER A 28 -1.05 -14.43 -9.60
C SER A 28 -0.51 -15.71 -8.96
N GLU A 29 0.47 -16.38 -9.60
CA GLU A 29 1.12 -17.57 -9.07
C GLU A 29 1.98 -17.30 -7.83
N TYR A 30 2.36 -16.04 -7.61
CA TYR A 30 3.25 -15.61 -6.53
C TYR A 30 2.59 -14.73 -5.49
N ILE A 31 1.40 -14.19 -5.78
CA ILE A 31 0.73 -13.20 -4.93
C ILE A 31 -0.48 -13.83 -4.25
N PHE A 32 -0.41 -14.00 -2.95
CA PHE A 32 -1.46 -14.60 -2.12
C PHE A 32 -2.35 -13.57 -1.42
N CYS A 33 -2.22 -12.29 -1.79
CA CYS A 33 -3.08 -11.23 -1.27
C CYS A 33 -4.54 -11.48 -1.65
N LYS A 34 -5.40 -11.53 -0.64
CA LYS A 34 -6.85 -11.73 -0.79
C LYS A 34 -7.59 -10.92 0.27
N LYS A 35 -8.90 -10.82 0.13
CA LYS A 35 -9.77 -10.23 1.16
C LYS A 35 -9.53 -10.93 2.51
N GLY A 36 -9.35 -10.15 3.58
CA GLY A 36 -8.98 -10.65 4.90
C GLY A 36 -7.47 -10.89 5.11
N CYS A 37 -6.62 -10.68 4.10
CA CYS A 37 -5.17 -10.63 4.30
C CYS A 37 -4.77 -9.24 4.77
N ALA A 38 -4.54 -9.09 6.08
CA ALA A 38 -4.28 -7.79 6.70
C ALA A 38 -2.85 -7.63 7.26
N HIS A 39 -1.91 -8.49 6.89
CA HIS A 39 -0.56 -8.45 7.46
C HIS A 39 0.12 -7.08 7.28
N CYS A 40 -0.01 -6.46 6.10
CA CYS A 40 0.49 -5.11 5.86
C CYS A 40 -0.28 -4.02 6.63
N CYS A 41 -1.53 -4.27 7.02
CA CYS A 41 -2.33 -3.34 7.80
C CYS A 41 -2.13 -3.50 9.31
N LYS A 42 -1.63 -4.66 9.79
CA LYS A 42 -1.38 -4.92 11.21
C LYS A 42 -0.07 -4.32 11.71
N LYS A 43 0.89 -4.11 10.82
CA LYS A 43 2.20 -3.57 11.19
C LYS A 43 2.84 -2.84 10.01
N GLY A 44 2.81 -1.53 10.02
CA GLY A 44 3.40 -0.74 8.95
C GLY A 44 3.64 0.72 9.31
N VAL A 45 4.43 1.37 8.48
CA VAL A 45 4.47 2.83 8.33
C VAL A 45 3.82 3.11 6.98
N TYR A 46 2.84 3.99 6.95
CA TYR A 46 2.01 4.22 5.76
C TYR A 46 2.30 5.64 5.24
N PRO A 47 3.19 5.81 4.26
CA PRO A 47 3.41 7.12 3.66
C PRO A 47 2.20 7.54 2.82
N TYR A 48 1.67 8.72 3.11
CA TYR A 48 0.56 9.35 2.41
C TYR A 48 0.95 10.75 1.96
N SER A 49 0.58 11.09 0.75
CA SER A 49 0.57 12.48 0.30
C SER A 49 -0.66 13.21 0.80
N GLU A 50 -0.65 14.52 0.72
CA GLU A 50 -1.77 15.35 1.17
C GLU A 50 -3.08 14.97 0.46
N VAL A 51 -3.06 14.81 -0.86
CA VAL A 51 -4.26 14.44 -1.62
C VAL A 51 -4.75 13.03 -1.29
N GLU A 52 -3.82 12.09 -1.06
CA GLU A 52 -4.17 10.73 -0.61
C GLU A 52 -4.86 10.76 0.75
N PHE A 53 -4.36 11.58 1.69
CA PHE A 53 -4.97 11.73 2.99
C PHE A 53 -6.34 12.41 2.92
N GLN A 54 -6.50 13.44 2.09
CA GLN A 54 -7.80 14.07 1.87
C GLN A 54 -8.81 13.08 1.27
N TYR A 55 -8.37 12.23 0.33
CA TYR A 55 -9.22 11.19 -0.26
C TYR A 55 -9.60 10.11 0.75
N LEU A 56 -8.66 9.68 1.60
CA LEU A 56 -8.91 8.77 2.71
C LEU A 56 -9.92 9.36 3.70
N THR A 57 -9.79 10.66 4.03
CA THR A 57 -10.70 11.39 4.91
C THR A 57 -12.12 11.42 4.35
N LEU A 58 -12.28 11.60 3.03
CA LEU A 58 -13.57 11.51 2.39
C LEU A 58 -14.20 10.12 2.60
N GLY A 59 -13.41 9.06 2.49
CA GLY A 59 -13.86 7.69 2.78
C GLY A 59 -14.29 7.53 4.24
N PHE A 60 -13.53 8.07 5.18
CA PHE A 60 -13.86 8.04 6.60
C PHE A 60 -15.18 8.78 6.90
N MET A 61 -15.39 9.96 6.31
CA MET A 61 -16.61 10.74 6.50
C MET A 61 -17.88 10.03 5.98
N ASN A 62 -17.74 9.12 5.03
CA ASN A 62 -18.85 8.32 4.48
C ASN A 62 -19.20 7.09 5.33
N LEU A 63 -18.42 6.77 6.37
CA LEU A 63 -18.70 5.64 7.26
C LEU A 63 -19.86 5.96 8.22
N PRO A 64 -20.57 4.94 8.72
CA PRO A 64 -21.53 5.10 9.82
C PRO A 64 -20.86 5.72 11.05
N GLN A 65 -21.60 6.57 11.79
CA GLN A 65 -21.08 7.32 12.94
C GLN A 65 -20.43 6.42 14.01
N ASN A 66 -21.03 5.28 14.32
CA ASN A 66 -20.48 4.32 15.28
C ASN A 66 -19.12 3.75 14.84
N ILE A 67 -18.88 3.61 13.54
CA ILE A 67 -17.60 3.16 12.98
C ILE A 67 -16.59 4.32 13.03
N GLN A 68 -17.02 5.53 12.68
CA GLN A 68 -16.16 6.72 12.81
C GLN A 68 -15.66 6.89 14.25
N MET A 69 -16.52 6.71 15.26
CA MET A 69 -16.15 6.78 16.68
C MET A 69 -15.06 5.75 17.02
N LYS A 70 -15.23 4.48 16.64
CA LYS A 70 -14.23 3.44 16.88
C LYS A 70 -12.88 3.76 16.23
N ILE A 71 -12.89 4.27 15.00
CA ILE A 71 -11.67 4.70 14.31
C ILE A 71 -11.02 5.87 15.06
N THR A 72 -11.80 6.83 15.48
CA THR A 72 -11.31 8.00 16.25
C THR A 72 -10.64 7.58 17.54
N GLU A 73 -11.22 6.63 18.28
CA GLU A 73 -10.60 6.07 19.49
C GLU A 73 -9.24 5.41 19.20
N LYS A 74 -9.16 4.60 18.12
CA LYS A 74 -7.89 4.02 17.66
C LYS A 74 -6.86 5.09 17.31
N ILE A 75 -7.27 6.16 16.64
CA ILE A 75 -6.40 7.28 16.27
C ILE A 75 -5.86 7.99 17.51
N LEU A 76 -6.72 8.31 18.48
CA LEU A 76 -6.32 9.01 19.72
C LEU A 76 -5.27 8.19 20.48
N LYS A 77 -5.48 6.87 20.60
CA LYS A 77 -4.51 5.97 21.22
C LYS A 77 -3.18 5.96 20.48
N LEU A 78 -3.21 5.83 19.15
CA LEU A 78 -1.99 5.83 18.32
C LEU A 78 -1.23 7.16 18.41
N LYS A 79 -1.93 8.29 18.48
CA LYS A 79 -1.31 9.61 18.66
C LYS A 79 -0.55 9.70 19.98
N GLU A 80 -1.10 9.16 21.06
CA GLU A 80 -0.41 9.14 22.35
C GLU A 80 0.82 8.21 22.31
N GLU A 81 0.71 7.03 21.71
CA GLU A 81 1.84 6.12 21.49
C GLU A 81 2.92 6.77 20.62
N TYR A 82 2.52 7.42 19.52
CA TYR A 82 3.45 8.14 18.62
C TYR A 82 4.16 9.28 19.33
N LYS A 83 3.45 10.06 20.15
CA LYS A 83 4.05 11.16 20.92
C LYS A 83 5.18 10.67 21.81
N ASN A 84 5.04 9.51 22.43
CA ASN A 84 5.99 8.92 23.37
C ASN A 84 7.07 8.06 22.68
N CYS A 85 6.98 7.85 21.35
CA CYS A 85 7.97 7.09 20.60
C CYS A 85 9.22 7.93 20.34
N GLU A 86 10.39 7.41 20.66
CA GLU A 86 11.68 8.07 20.43
C GLU A 86 12.07 8.08 18.95
N THR A 87 11.83 6.94 18.26
CA THR A 87 12.22 6.75 16.85
C THR A 87 11.00 6.85 15.93
N LYS A 88 10.59 8.07 15.59
CA LYS A 88 9.38 8.34 14.79
C LYS A 88 9.35 7.60 13.45
N ASN A 89 10.49 7.50 12.77
CA ASN A 89 10.59 6.84 11.46
C ASN A 89 10.39 5.32 11.53
N GLU A 90 10.48 4.72 12.73
CA GLU A 90 10.32 3.30 12.98
C GLU A 90 9.05 3.01 13.79
N PHE A 91 8.12 3.94 13.83
CA PHE A 91 6.84 3.75 14.50
C PHE A 91 5.93 2.84 13.67
N TYR A 92 6.14 1.53 13.81
CA TYR A 92 5.29 0.51 13.19
C TYR A 92 4.02 0.30 14.02
N HIS A 93 2.87 0.47 13.39
CA HIS A 93 1.59 0.34 14.06
C HIS A 93 0.53 -0.35 13.19
N ALA A 94 -0.54 -0.80 13.79
CA ALA A 94 -1.72 -1.23 13.05
C ALA A 94 -2.44 -0.01 12.46
N CYS A 95 -2.92 -0.14 11.23
CA CYS A 95 -3.70 0.92 10.58
C CYS A 95 -5.02 1.15 11.35
N PRO A 96 -5.37 2.38 11.73
CA PRO A 96 -6.60 2.65 12.48
C PRO A 96 -7.88 2.34 11.68
N PHE A 97 -7.77 2.28 10.35
CA PHE A 97 -8.87 1.93 9.45
C PHE A 97 -9.02 0.41 9.22
N LEU A 98 -8.25 -0.43 9.91
CA LEU A 98 -8.42 -1.87 9.91
C LEU A 98 -9.60 -2.24 10.82
N GLY A 99 -10.59 -2.96 10.25
CA GLY A 99 -11.72 -3.52 10.99
C GLY A 99 -11.33 -4.74 11.82
N ASP A 100 -12.26 -5.17 12.66
CA ASP A 100 -12.07 -6.32 13.57
C ASP A 100 -12.06 -7.67 12.81
N ASP A 101 -12.55 -7.67 11.58
CA ASP A 101 -12.60 -8.79 10.64
C ASP A 101 -11.41 -8.85 9.67
N ASP A 102 -10.34 -8.10 9.95
CA ASP A 102 -9.17 -7.96 9.10
C ASP A 102 -9.46 -7.30 7.72
N GLU A 103 -10.55 -6.58 7.59
CA GLU A 103 -10.91 -5.84 6.38
C GLU A 103 -10.65 -4.33 6.53
N CYS A 104 -10.30 -3.68 5.45
CA CYS A 104 -10.13 -2.23 5.43
C CYS A 104 -11.50 -1.55 5.36
N LEU A 105 -11.83 -0.75 6.38
CA LEU A 105 -13.12 -0.03 6.48
C LEU A 105 -13.29 1.06 5.41
N VAL A 106 -12.19 1.50 4.81
CA VAL A 106 -12.15 2.53 3.74
C VAL A 106 -11.49 2.00 2.48
N TYR A 107 -11.78 0.74 2.10
CA TYR A 107 -11.07 0.00 1.05
C TYR A 107 -10.94 0.76 -0.27
N ASP A 108 -12.00 1.38 -0.76
CA ASP A 108 -12.01 2.10 -2.04
C ASP A 108 -11.27 3.44 -1.98
N PHE A 109 -11.05 3.96 -0.77
CA PHE A 109 -10.39 5.24 -0.51
C PHE A 109 -8.92 5.10 -0.09
N ARG A 110 -8.35 3.92 -0.25
CA ARG A 110 -6.93 3.65 0.09
C ARG A 110 -5.98 4.44 -0.81
N GLY A 111 -4.90 4.91 -0.22
CA GLY A 111 -3.78 5.50 -0.96
C GLY A 111 -3.01 4.47 -1.81
N ILE A 112 -2.08 4.97 -2.61
CA ILE A 112 -1.25 4.18 -3.53
C ILE A 112 -0.47 3.09 -2.79
N ILE A 113 0.11 3.43 -1.63
CA ILE A 113 0.90 2.46 -0.84
C ILE A 113 0.08 1.22 -0.46
N CYS A 114 -1.20 1.40 -0.11
CA CYS A 114 -2.08 0.31 0.26
C CYS A 114 -2.52 -0.56 -0.92
N ARG A 115 -2.43 -0.03 -2.15
CA ARG A 115 -2.83 -0.73 -3.37
C ARG A 115 -1.70 -1.57 -3.95
N ASN A 116 -0.46 -1.17 -3.72
CA ASN A 116 0.74 -1.84 -4.22
C ASN A 116 1.55 -2.55 -3.11
N PHE A 117 0.99 -2.69 -1.92
CA PHE A 117 1.61 -3.52 -0.88
C PHE A 117 1.59 -4.99 -1.30
N GLY A 118 2.64 -5.71 -0.95
CA GLY A 118 2.72 -7.14 -1.24
C GLY A 118 3.22 -7.52 -2.64
N ILE A 119 3.57 -6.55 -3.50
CA ILE A 119 4.19 -6.78 -4.80
C ILE A 119 5.69 -6.48 -4.76
N LEU A 120 6.43 -7.09 -5.69
CA LEU A 120 7.82 -6.70 -5.93
C LEU A 120 7.86 -5.29 -6.49
N GLN A 121 8.73 -4.46 -5.94
CA GLN A 121 8.93 -3.08 -6.38
C GLN A 121 10.38 -2.85 -6.81
N ILE A 122 10.62 -1.77 -7.52
CA ILE A 122 11.95 -1.28 -7.84
C ILE A 122 12.18 0.04 -7.10
N ASN A 123 13.29 0.16 -6.40
CA ASN A 123 13.70 1.44 -5.81
C ASN A 123 14.41 2.34 -6.83
N SER A 124 14.80 3.55 -6.41
CA SER A 124 15.51 4.52 -7.25
C SER A 124 16.90 4.07 -7.73
N GLU A 125 17.45 3.00 -7.14
CA GLU A 125 18.75 2.40 -7.49
C GLU A 125 18.59 1.14 -8.37
N ASN A 126 17.40 0.93 -8.93
CA ASN A 126 17.04 -0.28 -9.69
C ASN A 126 17.16 -1.60 -8.90
N ARG A 127 17.13 -1.54 -7.57
CA ARG A 127 17.12 -2.74 -6.73
C ARG A 127 15.69 -3.22 -6.53
N VAL A 128 15.51 -4.53 -6.63
CA VAL A 128 14.23 -5.18 -6.33
C VAL A 128 13.99 -5.16 -4.83
N LEU A 129 12.84 -4.65 -4.44
CA LEU A 129 12.37 -4.64 -3.06
C LEU A 129 11.35 -5.76 -2.88
N MET A 130 11.67 -6.69 -1.98
CA MET A 130 10.73 -7.74 -1.58
C MET A 130 9.65 -7.17 -0.67
N PRO A 131 8.38 -7.60 -0.83
CA PRO A 131 7.35 -7.27 0.14
C PRO A 131 7.64 -7.98 1.47
N PHE A 132 7.43 -7.27 2.59
CA PHE A 132 7.77 -7.83 3.90
C PHE A 132 7.03 -9.14 4.22
N CYS A 133 5.83 -9.34 3.65
CA CYS A 133 5.03 -10.55 3.86
C CYS A 133 5.68 -11.81 3.24
N GLN A 134 6.70 -11.66 2.40
CA GLN A 134 7.50 -12.77 1.91
C GLN A 134 8.14 -13.54 3.08
N SER A 135 8.70 -12.84 4.07
CA SER A 135 9.28 -13.46 5.28
C SER A 135 8.25 -14.16 6.19
N LEU A 136 6.96 -13.93 5.94
CA LEU A 136 5.84 -14.61 6.61
C LEU A 136 5.37 -15.88 5.84
N GLY A 137 6.12 -16.32 4.85
CA GLY A 137 5.72 -17.46 4.00
C GLY A 137 4.61 -17.11 3.00
N LEU A 138 4.41 -15.82 2.71
CA LEU A 138 3.42 -15.33 1.75
C LEU A 138 4.06 -14.96 0.41
N ASN A 139 3.62 -13.90 -0.21
CA ASN A 139 3.98 -13.49 -1.57
C ASN A 139 5.45 -13.73 -1.93
N TYR A 140 5.68 -14.46 -3.02
CA TYR A 140 6.99 -14.87 -3.55
C TYR A 140 7.83 -15.81 -2.67
N SER A 141 7.37 -16.20 -1.46
CA SER A 141 8.13 -17.06 -0.54
C SER A 141 8.45 -18.43 -1.12
N ASN A 142 7.65 -18.91 -2.06
CA ASN A 142 7.80 -20.21 -2.71
C ASN A 142 8.86 -20.26 -3.81
N VAL A 143 9.46 -19.12 -4.13
CA VAL A 143 10.51 -19.00 -5.19
C VAL A 143 11.65 -18.07 -4.77
N TYR A 144 11.69 -17.62 -3.52
CA TYR A 144 12.73 -16.76 -3.01
C TYR A 144 13.56 -17.47 -1.95
N ASP A 145 14.86 -17.45 -2.14
CA ASP A 145 15.85 -17.99 -1.21
C ASP A 145 16.29 -16.88 -0.25
N ASP A 146 15.82 -16.95 1.00
CA ASP A 146 16.10 -15.96 2.04
C ASP A 146 17.58 -15.95 2.45
N GLU A 147 18.27 -17.10 2.41
CA GLU A 147 19.68 -17.20 2.80
C GLU A 147 20.58 -16.48 1.79
N ASN A 148 20.33 -16.71 0.50
CA ASN A 148 21.10 -16.11 -0.59
C ASN A 148 20.49 -14.79 -1.12
N ARG A 149 19.32 -14.38 -0.60
CA ARG A 149 18.58 -13.16 -0.99
C ARG A 149 18.36 -13.03 -2.50
N LYS A 150 17.96 -14.13 -3.15
CA LYS A 150 17.74 -14.20 -4.60
C LYS A 150 16.55 -15.08 -4.95
N PHE A 151 16.03 -14.90 -6.15
CA PHE A 151 15.06 -15.82 -6.71
C PHE A 151 15.73 -17.14 -7.13
N ASP A 152 15.12 -18.25 -6.75
CA ASP A 152 15.47 -19.57 -7.25
C ASP A 152 14.56 -19.93 -8.42
N PHE A 153 15.04 -19.69 -9.63
CA PHE A 153 14.28 -19.96 -10.86
C PHE A 153 14.07 -21.46 -11.11
N SER A 154 14.85 -22.36 -10.47
CA SER A 154 14.59 -23.79 -10.55
C SER A 154 13.28 -24.17 -9.87
N LEU A 155 12.87 -23.42 -8.84
CA LEU A 155 11.58 -23.60 -8.18
C LEU A 155 10.41 -23.11 -9.05
N VAL A 156 10.63 -22.13 -9.93
CA VAL A 156 9.62 -21.70 -10.91
C VAL A 156 9.27 -22.87 -11.84
N GLU A 157 10.27 -23.52 -12.41
CA GLU A 157 10.10 -24.67 -13.28
C GLU A 157 9.53 -25.87 -12.54
N LYS A 158 10.07 -26.21 -11.36
CA LYS A 158 9.63 -27.32 -10.52
C LYS A 158 8.15 -27.19 -10.13
N ASN A 159 7.69 -25.99 -9.85
CA ASN A 159 6.29 -25.72 -9.47
C ASN A 159 5.38 -25.57 -10.70
N GLY A 160 5.92 -25.63 -11.91
CA GLY A 160 5.15 -25.52 -13.15
C GLY A 160 4.56 -24.12 -13.38
N TYR A 161 5.17 -23.07 -12.80
CA TYR A 161 4.73 -21.69 -12.97
C TYR A 161 5.01 -21.20 -14.39
N LYS A 162 4.03 -20.48 -14.96
CA LYS A 162 4.10 -20.00 -16.35
C LYS A 162 4.90 -18.71 -16.49
N ASN A 163 4.88 -17.88 -15.47
CA ASN A 163 5.54 -16.58 -15.47
C ASN A 163 6.74 -16.61 -14.54
N ILE A 164 7.75 -15.80 -14.83
CA ILE A 164 8.83 -15.54 -13.88
C ILE A 164 8.44 -14.39 -12.92
N PRO A 165 8.95 -14.38 -11.68
CA PRO A 165 8.76 -13.24 -10.79
C PRO A 165 9.32 -11.96 -11.41
N LYS A 166 8.50 -10.93 -11.55
CA LYS A 166 8.89 -9.64 -12.13
C LYS A 166 8.51 -8.52 -11.19
N PRO A 167 9.39 -7.55 -10.92
CA PRO A 167 9.03 -6.38 -10.15
C PRO A 167 8.05 -5.49 -10.93
N PHE A 168 7.20 -4.80 -10.20
CA PHE A 168 6.39 -3.74 -10.76
C PHE A 168 7.30 -2.63 -11.27
N PRO A 169 7.20 -2.24 -12.55
CA PRO A 169 8.24 -1.46 -13.22
C PRO A 169 8.28 0.02 -12.79
N VAL A 170 7.39 0.44 -11.90
CA VAL A 170 7.22 1.85 -11.55
C VAL A 170 7.31 2.03 -10.04
N SER A 171 8.28 2.81 -9.57
CA SER A 171 8.40 3.16 -8.16
C SER A 171 7.25 4.07 -7.72
N ARG A 172 6.94 4.07 -6.40
CA ARG A 172 5.93 5.00 -5.85
C ARG A 172 6.25 6.47 -6.18
N LYS A 173 7.53 6.86 -6.13
CA LYS A 173 7.95 8.22 -6.50
C LYS A 173 7.58 8.56 -7.94
N LEU A 174 7.80 7.63 -8.86
CA LEU A 174 7.46 7.82 -10.26
C LEU A 174 5.93 7.82 -10.48
N LEU A 175 5.19 6.98 -9.73
CA LEU A 175 3.72 6.99 -9.76
C LEU A 175 3.13 8.33 -9.29
N MET A 176 3.83 9.07 -8.46
CA MET A 176 3.42 10.38 -7.97
C MET A 176 4.00 11.54 -8.81
N ASP A 177 4.70 11.24 -9.89
CA ASP A 177 5.23 12.25 -10.79
C ASP A 177 4.09 12.81 -11.65
N LYS A 178 3.87 14.13 -11.54
CA LYS A 178 2.81 14.85 -12.26
C LYS A 178 2.92 14.73 -13.78
N ASP A 179 4.13 14.49 -14.31
CA ASP A 179 4.39 14.45 -15.74
C ASP A 179 4.11 13.06 -16.35
N LEU A 180 3.85 12.05 -15.53
CA LEU A 180 3.50 10.69 -16.00
C LEU A 180 2.01 10.48 -16.27
N PHE A 181 1.18 11.41 -15.86
CA PHE A 181 -0.26 11.32 -16.04
C PHE A 181 -0.68 12.12 -17.27
N GLU A 182 -1.22 11.43 -18.29
CA GLU A 182 -1.82 12.05 -19.47
C GLU A 182 -3.16 12.74 -19.11
N GLY A 183 -3.11 13.77 -18.30
CA GLY A 183 -4.30 14.47 -17.80
C GLY A 183 -3.93 15.82 -17.23
N GLU A 184 -4.85 16.42 -16.49
CA GLU A 184 -4.55 17.61 -15.70
C GLU A 184 -3.45 17.31 -14.69
N PRO A 185 -2.43 18.19 -14.56
CA PRO A 185 -1.34 17.99 -13.61
C PRO A 185 -1.89 17.79 -12.20
N LEU A 186 -1.55 16.66 -11.57
CA LEU A 186 -1.97 16.36 -10.21
C LEU A 186 -0.85 16.74 -9.25
N ASP A 187 -1.12 17.75 -8.42
CA ASP A 187 -0.27 18.06 -7.28
C ASP A 187 -0.61 17.13 -6.11
N PHE A 188 0.33 16.28 -5.71
CA PHE A 188 0.17 15.37 -4.57
C PHE A 188 0.32 16.08 -3.21
N GLY A 189 0.93 17.26 -3.19
CA GLY A 189 1.26 17.99 -1.96
C GLY A 189 2.37 17.34 -1.13
N GLU A 190 2.46 17.69 0.13
CA GLU A 190 3.40 17.12 1.08
C GLU A 190 3.20 15.61 1.24
N SER A 191 4.27 14.86 1.51
CA SER A 191 4.22 13.42 1.81
C SER A 191 4.84 13.15 3.18
N LYS A 192 4.08 12.50 4.07
CA LYS A 192 4.52 12.09 5.42
C LYS A 192 3.81 10.83 5.88
N ALA A 193 4.17 10.29 7.03
CA ALA A 193 3.50 9.11 7.56
C ALA A 193 2.03 9.40 7.89
N LEU A 194 1.15 8.43 7.68
CA LEU A 194 -0.30 8.59 7.94
C LEU A 194 -0.58 9.11 9.35
N ILE A 195 0.17 8.62 10.35
CA ILE A 195 0.01 9.04 11.75
C ILE A 195 0.25 10.54 11.95
N GLU A 196 1.06 11.17 11.11
CA GLU A 196 1.35 12.62 11.18
C GLU A 196 0.27 13.46 10.50
N TRP A 197 -0.61 12.84 9.72
CA TRP A 197 -1.81 13.47 9.15
C TRP A 197 -3.01 13.39 10.09
N LEU A 198 -3.10 12.33 10.86
CA LEU A 198 -4.19 12.07 11.80
C LEU A 198 -4.11 12.96 13.05
#